data_e74ad75c922a50299d6a7da9c2ac4724
#
_entry.id   e74ad75c922a50299d6a7da9c2ac4724
#
_cell.length_a   1.000
_cell.length_b   1.000
_cell.length_c   1.000
_cell.angle_alpha   90.00
_cell.angle_beta   90.00
_cell.angle_gamma   90.00
#
_symmetry.space_group_name_H-M   'P 1'
#
loop_
_entity.id
_entity.type
_entity.pdbx_description
1 polymer ?
#
loop_
_entity_poly.entity_id
_entity_poly.type
_entity_poly.pdbx_seq_one_letter_code
_entity_poly.pdbx_strand_id
1 'polypeptide(L)' 'MAKVQEDIDRLLTPAEVASMFRVDPKTVTRWAKAGKISSIRTLGGHRRYRESEIRGLIDGSIWRS' A
#
# COMPACT_ATOMS: atom_id res chain seq x y z
N MET A 1 -15.51 -2.10 19.89
CA MET A 1 -15.46 -3.00 19.50
C MET A 1 -14.61 -3.57 18.50
N ALA A 2 -14.29 -4.68 18.59
CA ALA A 2 -13.40 -5.36 17.75
C ALA A 2 -13.85 -5.42 16.33
N LYS A 3 -15.14 -5.34 16.14
CA LYS A 3 -15.62 -5.39 14.88
C LYS A 3 -15.16 -4.34 13.99
N VAL A 4 -14.89 -3.20 14.50
CA VAL A 4 -14.46 -2.13 13.70
C VAL A 4 -13.15 -2.44 13.06
N GLN A 5 -12.34 -3.19 13.72
CA GLN A 5 -11.04 -3.50 13.20
C GLN A 5 -11.10 -4.33 11.96
N GLU A 6 -12.08 -5.13 11.81
CA GLU A 6 -12.20 -5.96 10.67
C GLU A 6 -12.44 -5.22 9.40
N ASP A 7 -13.05 -4.06 9.49
CA ASP A 7 -13.36 -3.31 8.33
C ASP A 7 -12.24 -2.36 7.96
N ILE A 8 -11.25 -2.23 8.80
CA ILE A 8 -10.17 -1.31 8.56
C ILE A 8 -9.00 -2.01 7.95
N ASP A 9 -8.59 -1.60 6.77
CA ASP A 9 -7.44 -2.15 6.15
C ASP A 9 -6.24 -1.86 6.98
N ARG A 10 -5.33 -2.78 7.05
CA ARG A 10 -4.09 -2.54 7.72
C ARG A 10 -3.32 -1.59 6.83
N LEU A 11 -2.67 -0.63 7.42
CA LEU A 11 -1.86 0.33 6.67
C LEU A 11 -0.39 -0.06 6.73
N LEU A 12 0.23 -0.04 5.59
CA LEU A 12 1.62 -0.47 5.46
C LEU A 12 2.52 0.74 5.19
N THR A 13 3.75 0.68 5.67
CA THR A 13 4.71 1.74 5.40
C THR A 13 5.29 1.50 4.02
N PRO A 14 5.94 2.49 3.41
CA PRO A 14 6.59 2.30 2.12
C PRO A 14 7.62 1.18 2.17
N ALA A 15 8.33 1.06 3.29
CA ALA A 15 9.33 0.01 3.41
C ALA A 15 8.69 -1.37 3.42
N GLU A 16 7.55 -1.50 4.08
CA GLU A 16 6.85 -2.77 4.11
C GLU A 16 6.37 -3.15 2.72
N VAL A 17 5.83 -2.18 1.99
CA VAL A 17 5.33 -2.43 0.65
C VAL A 17 6.50 -2.81 -0.26
N ALA A 18 7.61 -2.09 -0.15
CA ALA A 18 8.79 -2.35 -0.95
C ALA A 18 9.28 -3.78 -0.71
N SER A 19 9.25 -4.20 0.52
CA SER A 19 9.72 -5.52 0.87
C SER A 19 8.82 -6.58 0.24
N MET A 20 7.52 -6.35 0.22
CA MET A 20 6.57 -7.28 -0.35
C MET A 20 6.75 -7.43 -1.86
N PHE A 21 7.14 -6.35 -2.54
CA PHE A 21 7.37 -6.40 -3.97
C PHE A 21 8.85 -6.65 -4.30
N ARG A 22 9.71 -6.63 -3.29
CA ARG A 22 11.14 -6.81 -3.47
C ARG A 22 11.74 -5.72 -4.32
N VAL A 23 11.37 -4.49 -4.01
CA VAL A 23 11.90 -3.32 -4.70
C VAL A 23 12.34 -2.30 -3.66
N ASP A 24 12.93 -1.23 -4.11
CA ASP A 24 13.40 -0.17 -3.24
C ASP A 24 12.20 0.68 -2.80
N PRO A 25 12.18 1.17 -1.57
CA PRO A 25 11.09 2.03 -1.11
C PRO A 25 10.88 3.25 -2.02
N LYS A 26 11.92 3.75 -2.66
CA LYS A 26 11.79 4.86 -3.56
C LYS A 26 10.91 4.51 -4.73
N THR A 27 10.96 3.26 -5.16
CA THR A 27 10.15 2.80 -6.26
C THR A 27 8.67 2.84 -5.89
N VAL A 28 8.36 2.47 -4.65
CA VAL A 28 6.99 2.48 -4.16
C VAL A 28 6.48 3.92 -4.15
N THR A 29 7.28 4.85 -3.68
CA THR A 29 6.90 6.25 -3.64
C THR A 29 6.65 6.76 -5.05
N ARG A 30 7.47 6.34 -5.99
CA ARG A 30 7.31 6.76 -7.36
C ARG A 30 6.01 6.24 -7.94
N TRP A 31 5.66 5.00 -7.62
CA TRP A 31 4.40 4.42 -8.07
C TRP A 31 3.22 5.21 -7.53
N ALA A 32 3.29 5.63 -6.27
CA ALA A 32 2.21 6.38 -5.67
C ALA A 32 2.08 7.75 -6.34
N LYS A 33 3.19 8.38 -6.65
CA LYS A 33 3.17 9.67 -7.30
C LYS A 33 2.63 9.56 -8.72
N ALA A 34 2.86 8.44 -9.36
CA ALA A 34 2.38 8.22 -10.70
C ALA A 34 0.93 7.76 -10.75
N GLY A 35 0.31 7.60 -9.59
CA GLY A 35 -1.07 7.16 -9.53
C GLY A 35 -1.28 5.67 -9.73
N LYS A 36 -0.22 4.90 -9.71
CA LYS A 36 -0.35 3.47 -9.91
C LYS A 36 -0.85 2.75 -8.67
N ILE A 37 -0.63 3.33 -7.50
CA ILE A 37 -1.17 2.81 -6.26
C ILE A 37 -1.64 4.00 -5.45
N SER A 38 -2.61 3.78 -4.60
CA SER A 38 -3.13 4.84 -3.75
C SER A 38 -2.38 4.88 -2.45
N SER A 39 -2.29 6.03 -1.85
CA SER A 39 -1.66 6.14 -0.55
C SER A 39 -2.48 7.07 0.31
N ILE A 40 -2.32 6.96 1.61
CA ILE A 40 -2.99 7.79 2.58
C ILE A 40 -1.89 8.52 3.32
N ARG A 41 -2.08 9.81 3.58
CA ARG A 41 -1.11 10.54 4.36
C ARG A 41 -1.55 10.64 5.78
N THR A 42 -0.63 10.36 6.69
CA THR A 42 -0.95 10.48 8.12
C THR A 42 -0.76 11.94 8.50
N LEU A 43 -1.11 12.27 9.71
CA LEU A 43 -0.99 13.62 10.20
C LEU A 43 0.45 14.12 10.15
N GLY A 44 1.39 13.25 10.26
CA GLY A 44 2.78 13.64 10.21
C GLY A 44 3.32 13.77 8.79
N GLY A 45 2.46 13.58 7.80
CA GLY A 45 2.90 13.70 6.42
C GLY A 45 3.51 12.45 5.83
N HIS A 46 3.43 11.35 6.55
CA HIS A 46 3.99 10.11 6.06
C HIS A 46 2.97 9.35 5.23
N ARG A 47 3.42 8.65 4.21
CA ARG A 47 2.53 7.89 3.37
C ARG A 47 2.31 6.51 3.96
N ARG A 48 1.09 6.01 3.76
CA ARG A 48 0.75 4.67 4.16
C ARG A 48 -0.06 4.06 3.04
N TYR A 49 -0.02 2.75 2.92
CA TYR A 49 -0.69 2.04 1.83
C TYR A 49 -1.62 0.98 2.38
N ARG A 50 -2.77 0.77 1.75
CA ARG A 50 -3.72 -0.20 2.24
C ARG A 50 -3.28 -1.59 1.87
N GLU A 51 -3.26 -2.47 2.83
CA GLU A 51 -2.79 -3.82 2.62
C GLU A 51 -3.60 -4.54 1.56
N SER A 52 -4.91 -4.36 1.56
CA SER A 52 -5.76 -5.05 0.60
C SER A 52 -5.40 -4.69 -0.83
N GLU A 53 -5.10 -3.43 -1.07
CA GLU A 53 -4.74 -2.99 -2.41
C GLU A 53 -3.39 -3.59 -2.79
N ILE A 54 -2.44 -3.58 -1.87
CA ILE A 54 -1.12 -4.09 -2.15
C ILE A 54 -1.18 -5.60 -2.43
N ARG A 55 -1.98 -6.32 -1.67
CA ARG A 55 -2.11 -7.75 -1.90
C ARG A 55 -2.74 -8.03 -3.24
N GLY A 56 -3.70 -7.21 -3.65
CA GLY A 56 -4.32 -7.36 -4.96
C GLY A 56 -3.32 -7.18 -6.08
N LEU A 57 -2.40 -6.23 -5.91
CA LEU A 57 -1.39 -6.00 -6.92
C LEU A 57 -0.40 -7.17 -6.98
N ILE A 58 -0.04 -7.69 -5.82
CA ILE A 58 0.90 -8.80 -5.76
C ILE A 58 0.30 -10.04 -6.40
N ASP A 59 -1.00 -10.26 -6.19
CA ASP A 59 -1.65 -11.40 -6.75
C ASP A 59 -1.78 -11.25 -8.25
N GLY A 60 -1.57 -10.07 -8.78
CA GLY A 60 -1.67 -9.85 -10.19
C GLY A 60 -3.08 -9.64 -10.70
N SER A 61 -4.04 -9.58 -9.79
CA SER A 61 -5.41 -9.42 -10.23
C SER A 61 -5.65 -8.07 -10.86
N ILE A 62 -4.85 -7.09 -10.56
CA ILE A 62 -5.00 -5.79 -11.14
C ILE A 62 -4.05 -5.61 -12.32
N TRP A 63 -2.84 -6.05 -12.19
CA TRP A 63 -1.84 -5.90 -13.22
C TRP A 63 -2.10 -6.75 -14.44
N ARG A 64 -2.64 -7.93 -14.22
CA ARG A 64 -2.78 -8.84 -15.27
C ARG A 64 -3.98 -8.72 -16.08
N SER A 65 -4.81 -7.84 -15.79
CA SER A 65 -6.05 -7.71 -16.53
C SER A 65 -5.88 -7.17 -17.92
#